data_928d2072e36a916e09734c689d1334b8
#
_entry.id   928d2072e36a916e09734c689d1334b8
#
_cell.length_a   1.000
_cell.length_b   1.000
_cell.length_c   1.000
_cell.angle_alpha   90.00
_cell.angle_beta   90.00
_cell.angle_gamma   90.00
#
_symmetry.space_group_name_H-M   'P 1'
#
loop_
_entity.id
_entity.type
_entity.pdbx_description
1 polymer ?
#
loop_
_entity_poly.entity_id
_entity_poly.type
_entity_poly.pdbx_seq_one_letter_code
_entity_poly.pdbx_strand_id
1 'polypeptide(L)'
;NGGKVGGYIGALLNYPFINQCVGLEIEGNTATAEREIDGGKEKVKAALPLVVGGQKGITLERDLRIPNMRNLMAARTKVINVLPAESAPEHVTTEGFEKLPAKQAIKMIDANDIDTLAEVILSNR
;
A
#
# COMPACT_ATOMS: atom_id res chain seq x y z
N ASN A 1 -3.40 1.39 -5.01
CA ASN A 1 -2.09 1.21 -4.34
C ASN A 1 -0.91 1.67 -5.21
N GLY A 2 -1.09 2.72 -6.00
CA GLY A 2 -0.04 3.22 -6.90
C GLY A 2 1.17 3.88 -6.20
N GLY A 3 1.09 4.19 -4.90
CA GLY A 3 2.18 4.80 -4.13
C GLY A 3 2.62 6.20 -4.58
N LYS A 4 1.91 6.79 -5.54
CA LYS A 4 2.34 8.04 -6.21
C LYS A 4 1.76 9.30 -5.56
N VAL A 5 0.53 9.23 -5.04
CA VAL A 5 -0.22 10.41 -4.56
C VAL A 5 0.54 11.17 -3.46
N GLY A 6 1.09 10.45 -2.47
CA GLY A 6 1.85 11.08 -1.39
C GLY A 6 3.07 11.86 -1.89
N GLY A 7 3.81 11.33 -2.87
CA GLY A 7 4.94 12.02 -3.49
C GLY A 7 4.53 13.31 -4.20
N TYR A 8 3.43 13.27 -4.96
CA TYR A 8 2.88 14.46 -5.63
C TYR A 8 2.44 15.53 -4.62
N ILE A 9 1.74 15.12 -3.54
CA ILE A 9 1.32 16.05 -2.49
C ILE A 9 2.54 16.69 -1.82
N GLY A 10 3.55 15.88 -1.46
CA GLY A 10 4.80 16.38 -0.87
C GLY A 10 5.49 17.40 -1.77
N ALA A 11 5.59 17.10 -3.07
CA ALA A 11 6.21 17.99 -4.04
C ALA A 11 5.43 19.30 -4.22
N LEU A 12 4.09 19.22 -4.35
CA LEU A 12 3.24 20.41 -4.54
C LEU A 12 3.23 21.33 -3.34
N LEU A 13 3.28 20.77 -2.13
CA LEU A 13 3.29 21.53 -0.87
C LEU A 13 4.69 21.86 -0.37
N ASN A 14 5.73 21.36 -1.04
CA ASN A 14 7.12 21.45 -0.59
C ASN A 14 7.32 20.86 0.81
N TYR A 15 6.68 19.72 1.09
CA TYR A 15 6.79 18.99 2.34
C TYR A 15 7.65 17.74 2.17
N PRO A 16 8.42 17.34 3.21
CA PRO A 16 9.09 16.05 3.22
C PRO A 16 8.09 14.93 2.98
N PHE A 17 8.44 13.94 2.17
CA PHE A 17 7.62 12.74 1.94
C PHE A 17 8.38 11.49 2.39
N ILE A 18 7.79 10.74 3.32
CA ILE A 18 8.31 9.46 3.81
C ILE A 18 7.36 8.36 3.37
N ASN A 19 7.82 7.52 2.45
CA ASN A 19 7.07 6.36 1.95
C ASN A 19 7.36 5.10 2.78
N GLN A 20 6.49 4.07 2.65
CA GLN A 20 6.65 2.75 3.28
C GLN A 20 6.84 2.82 4.81
N CYS A 21 6.17 3.77 5.44
CA CYS A 21 6.26 4.00 6.87
C CYS A 21 5.54 2.89 7.65
N VAL A 22 6.27 2.25 8.56
CA VAL A 22 5.79 1.17 9.45
C VAL A 22 5.81 1.57 10.93
N GLY A 23 6.32 2.75 11.25
CA GLY A 23 6.28 3.32 12.59
C GLY A 23 6.42 4.83 12.52
N LEU A 24 5.67 5.56 13.36
CA LEU A 24 5.68 7.02 13.40
C LEU A 24 5.56 7.51 14.84
N GLU A 25 6.51 8.31 15.26
CA GLU A 25 6.50 9.01 16.54
C GLU A 25 6.65 10.51 16.30
N ILE A 26 5.88 11.33 17.04
CA ILE A 26 5.91 12.78 16.89
C ILE A 26 6.25 13.39 18.24
N GLU A 27 7.34 14.17 18.26
CA GLU A 27 7.79 14.91 19.44
C GLU A 27 7.93 16.40 19.08
N GLY A 28 7.04 17.22 19.64
CA GLY A 28 7.00 18.64 19.31
C GLY A 28 6.82 18.89 17.81
N ASN A 29 7.80 19.46 17.15
CA ASN A 29 7.78 19.77 15.71
C ASN A 29 8.61 18.78 14.86
N THR A 30 9.00 17.65 15.45
CA THR A 30 9.83 16.65 14.78
C THR A 30 9.10 15.31 14.76
N ALA A 31 9.06 14.68 13.60
CA ALA A 31 8.59 13.33 13.41
C ALA A 31 9.77 12.38 13.21
N THR A 32 9.76 11.25 13.91
CA THR A 32 10.66 10.11 13.69
C THR A 32 9.86 8.99 13.07
N ALA A 33 10.16 8.65 11.84
CA ALA A 33 9.48 7.59 11.11
C ALA A 33 10.41 6.38 10.90
N GLU A 34 9.89 5.18 11.10
CA GLU A 34 10.51 3.94 10.61
C GLU A 34 9.93 3.61 9.25
N ARG A 35 10.76 3.34 8.27
CA ARG A 35 10.33 2.85 6.96
C ARG A 35 11.03 1.56 6.57
N GLU A 36 10.32 0.74 5.79
CA GLU A 36 10.92 -0.46 5.20
C GLU A 36 11.77 -0.08 3.98
N ILE A 37 12.94 -0.70 3.91
CA ILE A 37 13.85 -0.64 2.76
C ILE A 37 14.28 -2.05 2.40
N ASP A 38 14.88 -2.24 1.24
CA ASP A 38 15.45 -3.52 0.85
C ASP A 38 16.55 -3.93 1.84
N GLY A 39 16.32 -5.07 2.50
CA GLY A 39 17.25 -5.61 3.49
C GLY A 39 17.04 -5.12 4.93
N GLY A 40 16.02 -4.31 5.22
CA GLY A 40 15.76 -3.93 6.59
C GLY A 40 14.85 -2.73 6.79
N LYS A 41 15.13 -1.96 7.84
CA LYS A 41 14.40 -0.74 8.20
C LYS A 41 15.37 0.39 8.42
N GLU A 42 14.96 1.60 8.08
CA GLU A 42 15.68 2.81 8.46
C GLU A 42 14.80 3.75 9.30
N LYS A 43 15.45 4.55 10.14
CA LYS A 43 14.80 5.62 10.89
C LYS A 43 15.13 6.96 10.26
N VAL A 44 14.08 7.71 9.93
CA VAL A 44 14.18 9.03 9.30
C VAL A 44 13.56 10.07 10.23
N LYS A 45 14.27 11.17 10.46
CA LYS A 45 13.72 12.32 11.16
C LYS A 45 13.40 13.43 10.18
N ALA A 46 12.22 14.03 10.34
CA ALA A 46 11.79 15.15 9.53
C ALA A 46 11.03 16.17 10.39
N ALA A 47 11.11 17.44 10.01
CA ALA A 47 10.30 18.49 10.63
C ALA A 47 8.86 18.41 10.09
N LEU A 48 7.91 18.83 10.91
CA LEU A 48 6.52 19.05 10.51
C LEU A 48 6.37 20.40 9.78
N PRO A 49 5.47 20.49 8.80
CA PRO A 49 4.58 19.46 8.30
C PRO A 49 5.27 18.47 7.38
N LEU A 50 4.78 17.22 7.33
CA LEU A 50 5.29 16.18 6.42
C LEU A 50 4.15 15.32 5.86
N VAL A 51 4.43 14.63 4.77
CA VAL A 51 3.53 13.65 4.16
C VAL A 51 4.06 12.25 4.43
N VAL A 52 3.20 11.34 4.89
CA VAL A 52 3.58 9.96 5.21
C VAL A 52 2.76 8.98 4.38
N GLY A 53 3.43 8.07 3.70
CA GLY A 53 2.82 6.90 3.06
C GLY A 53 2.88 5.70 4.00
N GLY A 54 1.76 5.40 4.69
CA GLY A 54 1.68 4.27 5.61
C GLY A 54 1.72 2.93 4.88
N GLN A 55 2.35 1.93 5.51
CA GLN A 55 2.40 0.56 5.05
C GLN A 55 1.83 -0.40 6.10
N LYS A 56 1.58 -1.65 5.71
CA LYS A 56 1.16 -2.70 6.64
C LYS A 56 2.20 -2.82 7.77
N GLY A 57 1.72 -2.78 9.01
CA GLY A 57 2.58 -2.83 10.21
C GLY A 57 2.73 -1.49 10.95
N ILE A 58 2.28 -0.37 10.35
CA ILE A 58 2.27 0.93 11.05
C ILE A 58 1.35 0.92 12.28
N THR A 59 0.31 0.09 12.25
CA THR A 59 -0.59 -0.16 13.39
C THR A 59 -0.73 -1.66 13.57
N LEU A 60 -0.58 -2.14 14.79
CA LEU A 60 -0.77 -3.55 15.11
C LEU A 60 -2.26 -3.86 15.19
N GLU A 61 -2.64 -5.10 14.85
CA GLU A 61 -4.04 -5.54 14.83
C GLU A 61 -4.72 -5.34 16.21
N ARG A 62 -3.99 -5.56 17.29
CA ARG A 62 -4.47 -5.34 18.67
C ARG A 62 -4.81 -3.88 18.99
N ASP A 63 -4.21 -2.93 18.28
CA ASP A 63 -4.37 -1.49 18.51
C ASP A 63 -5.45 -0.87 17.60
N LEU A 64 -6.04 -1.68 16.72
CA LEU A 64 -7.10 -1.26 15.83
C LEU A 64 -8.40 -0.99 16.61
N ARG A 65 -9.05 0.12 16.28
CA ARG A 65 -10.41 0.41 16.76
C ARG A 65 -11.41 -0.42 15.98
N ILE A 66 -11.73 -1.61 16.51
CA ILE A 66 -12.72 -2.48 15.89
C ILE A 66 -14.12 -1.92 16.17
N PRO A 67 -14.94 -1.64 15.15
CA PRO A 67 -16.30 -1.14 15.35
C PRO A 67 -17.16 -2.17 16.08
N ASN A 68 -17.81 -1.76 17.16
CA ASN A 68 -18.85 -2.56 17.82
C ASN A 68 -20.23 -2.24 17.22
N MET A 69 -21.25 -3.01 17.62
CA MET A 69 -22.63 -2.83 17.12
C MET A 69 -23.16 -1.42 17.34
N ARG A 70 -22.84 -0.77 18.45
CA ARG A 70 -23.24 0.61 18.75
C ARG A 70 -22.64 1.59 17.73
N ASN A 71 -21.36 1.44 17.41
CA ASN A 71 -20.70 2.29 16.42
C ASN A 71 -21.24 2.04 15.02
N LEU A 72 -21.60 0.79 14.70
CA LEU A 72 -22.20 0.44 13.42
C LEU A 72 -23.59 1.10 13.26
N MET A 73 -24.39 1.10 14.32
CA MET A 73 -25.71 1.76 14.31
C MET A 73 -25.57 3.28 14.21
N ALA A 74 -24.63 3.89 14.92
CA ALA A 74 -24.36 5.32 14.84
C ALA A 74 -23.85 5.73 13.45
N ALA A 75 -23.09 4.89 12.77
CA ALA A 75 -22.61 5.14 11.43
C ALA A 75 -23.73 5.24 10.38
N ARG A 76 -24.86 4.55 10.57
CA ARG A 76 -26.02 4.61 9.65
C ARG A 76 -26.68 5.97 9.58
N THR A 77 -26.60 6.75 10.64
CA THR A 77 -27.21 8.10 10.73
C THR A 77 -26.19 9.22 10.46
N LYS A 78 -24.93 8.84 10.25
CA LYS A 78 -23.86 9.82 10.03
C LYS A 78 -23.94 10.41 8.62
N VAL A 79 -24.06 11.73 8.55
CA VAL A 79 -24.07 12.44 7.28
C VAL A 79 -22.66 12.40 6.68
N ILE A 80 -22.56 11.90 5.45
CA ILE A 80 -21.33 11.96 4.66
C ILE A 80 -21.32 13.29 3.90
N ASN A 81 -20.34 14.12 4.17
CA ASN A 81 -20.17 15.36 3.43
C ASN A 81 -19.57 15.04 2.05
N VAL A 82 -20.38 15.21 1.01
CA VAL A 82 -19.97 14.97 -0.39
C VAL A 82 -19.53 16.30 -0.98
N LEU A 83 -18.25 16.41 -1.30
CA LEU A 83 -17.71 17.57 -2.02
C LEU A 83 -17.75 17.30 -3.52
N PRO A 84 -18.14 18.28 -4.35
CA PRO A 84 -18.05 18.15 -5.80
C PRO A 84 -16.58 17.97 -6.20
N ALA A 85 -16.31 17.01 -7.08
CA ALA A 85 -15.00 16.86 -7.66
C ALA A 85 -14.74 17.97 -8.69
N GLU A 86 -13.56 18.53 -8.67
CA GLU A 86 -13.11 19.39 -9.78
C GLU A 86 -12.85 18.52 -11.01
N SER A 87 -13.29 19.00 -12.19
CA SER A 87 -13.04 18.27 -13.42
C SER A 87 -11.55 18.33 -13.75
N ALA A 88 -10.92 17.17 -13.87
CA ALA A 88 -9.57 17.04 -14.39
C ALA A 88 -9.63 16.38 -15.78
N PRO A 89 -8.70 16.72 -16.70
CA PRO A 89 -8.65 16.05 -17.98
C PRO A 89 -8.36 14.55 -17.79
N GLU A 90 -9.18 13.73 -18.43
CA GLU A 90 -8.94 12.28 -18.47
C GLU A 90 -7.83 11.99 -19.48
N HIS A 91 -6.72 11.46 -19.00
CA HIS A 91 -5.59 11.04 -19.85
C HIS A 91 -5.61 9.53 -20.16
N VAL A 92 -6.49 8.79 -19.48
CA VAL A 92 -6.62 7.33 -19.62
C VAL A 92 -8.10 6.96 -19.55
N THR A 93 -8.59 6.28 -20.57
CA THR A 93 -9.95 5.74 -20.61
C THR A 93 -9.91 4.22 -20.43
N THR A 94 -10.81 3.69 -19.61
CA THR A 94 -10.96 2.25 -19.45
C THR A 94 -11.79 1.71 -20.61
N GLU A 95 -11.18 0.91 -21.49
CA GLU A 95 -11.86 0.32 -22.65
C GLU A 95 -12.68 -0.93 -22.30
N GLY A 96 -12.27 -1.67 -21.27
CA GLY A 96 -12.97 -2.86 -20.83
C GLY A 96 -12.27 -3.60 -19.71
N PHE A 97 -12.96 -4.62 -19.21
CA PHE A 97 -12.42 -5.53 -18.21
C PHE A 97 -12.51 -6.95 -18.76
N GLU A 98 -11.39 -7.65 -18.82
CA GLU A 98 -11.34 -9.04 -19.18
C GLU A 98 -10.98 -9.90 -17.97
N LYS A 99 -11.64 -11.06 -17.89
CA LYS A 99 -11.32 -12.04 -16.87
C LYS A 99 -10.00 -12.72 -17.23
N LEU A 100 -9.06 -12.75 -16.30
CA LEU A 100 -7.81 -13.48 -16.50
C LEU A 100 -8.12 -14.93 -16.89
N PRO A 101 -7.39 -15.51 -17.86
CA PRO A 101 -7.54 -16.91 -18.23
C PRO A 101 -7.28 -17.82 -17.02
N ALA A 102 -7.98 -18.93 -16.95
CA ALA A 102 -7.76 -19.92 -15.90
C ALA A 102 -6.28 -20.38 -15.94
N LYS A 103 -5.68 -20.46 -14.76
CA LYS A 103 -4.32 -21.03 -14.67
C LYS A 103 -4.33 -22.46 -15.15
N GLN A 104 -3.29 -22.84 -15.89
CA GLN A 104 -3.08 -24.24 -16.28
C GLN A 104 -2.87 -25.11 -15.02
N ALA A 105 -3.19 -26.39 -15.16
CA ALA A 105 -2.95 -27.34 -14.07
C ALA A 105 -1.47 -27.38 -13.68
N ILE A 106 -1.21 -27.42 -12.39
CA ILE A 106 0.16 -27.50 -11.85
C ILE A 106 0.71 -28.88 -12.19
N LYS A 107 1.89 -28.95 -12.82
CA LYS A 107 2.62 -30.18 -13.02
C LYS A 107 3.49 -30.40 -11.76
N MET A 108 3.14 -31.43 -10.98
CA MET A 108 3.97 -31.84 -9.84
C MET A 108 5.14 -32.68 -10.35
N ILE A 109 6.34 -32.33 -9.91
CA ILE A 109 7.57 -33.06 -10.22
C ILE A 109 8.10 -33.58 -8.88
N ASP A 110 8.53 -34.84 -8.85
CA ASP A 110 9.16 -35.41 -7.64
C ASP A 110 10.42 -34.64 -7.29
N ALA A 111 10.64 -34.39 -6.00
CA ALA A 111 11.78 -33.61 -5.52
C ALA A 111 13.14 -34.24 -5.84
N ASN A 112 13.18 -35.55 -6.09
CA ASN A 112 14.39 -36.28 -6.46
C ASN A 112 14.59 -36.39 -7.97
N ASP A 113 13.62 -36.00 -8.78
CA ASP A 113 13.68 -36.04 -10.26
C ASP A 113 14.27 -34.73 -10.81
N ILE A 114 15.57 -34.57 -10.59
CA ILE A 114 16.33 -33.37 -10.97
C ILE A 114 16.38 -33.22 -12.50
N ASP A 115 16.42 -34.32 -13.24
CA ASP A 115 16.52 -34.30 -14.70
C ASP A 115 15.24 -33.71 -15.33
N THR A 116 14.07 -34.19 -14.92
CA THR A 116 12.79 -33.62 -15.36
C THR A 116 12.65 -32.15 -14.94
N LEU A 117 13.09 -31.77 -13.76
CA LEU A 117 13.07 -30.38 -13.32
C LEU A 117 13.96 -29.50 -14.21
N ALA A 118 15.15 -29.96 -14.54
CA ALA A 118 16.08 -29.25 -15.41
C ALA A 118 15.50 -29.08 -16.84
N GLU A 119 14.90 -30.14 -17.42
CA GLU A 119 14.24 -30.07 -18.72
C GLU A 119 13.11 -29.03 -18.74
N VAL A 120 12.26 -29.01 -17.73
CA VAL A 120 11.13 -28.05 -17.64
C VAL A 120 11.65 -26.61 -17.53
N ILE A 121 12.70 -26.36 -16.77
CA ILE A 121 13.29 -25.03 -16.64
C ILE A 121 13.92 -24.57 -17.96
N LEU A 122 14.61 -25.45 -18.66
CA LEU A 122 15.29 -25.14 -19.91
C LEU A 122 14.31 -24.95 -21.08
N SER A 123 13.19 -25.70 -21.09
CA SER A 123 12.17 -25.61 -22.13
C SER A 123 11.28 -24.36 -22.06
N ASN A 124 11.23 -23.70 -20.90
CA ASN A 124 10.46 -22.46 -20.66
C ASN A 124 11.30 -21.18 -20.74
N ARG A 125 12.43 -21.21 -21.40
CA ARG A 125 13.27 -20.04 -21.68
C ARG A 125 12.91 -19.32 -22.96
#